data_b168d8fbabf0034852edf0a2c40b4446
#
_entry.id   b168d8fbabf0034852edf0a2c40b4446
#
_cell.length_a   1.000
_cell.length_b   1.000
_cell.length_c   1.000
_cell.angle_alpha   90.00
_cell.angle_beta   90.00
_cell.angle_gamma   90.00
#
_symmetry.space_group_name_H-M   'P 1'
#
loop_
_entity.id
_entity.type
_entity.pdbx_description
1 polymer ?
#
loop_
_entity_poly.entity_id
_entity_poly.type
_entity_poly.pdbx_seq_one_letter_code
_entity_poly.pdbx_strand_id
1 'polypeptide(L)' 'MTIETMVREFRYDEIRLPDPNPRLSVDEVRTAFSATYPEIATAALTGPEAVGNKLVYHFTKAIGTK' A
#
# COMPACT_ATOMS: atom_id res chain seq x y z
N MET A 1 22.04 -19.00 7.85
CA MET A 1 21.71 -18.11 6.75
C MET A 1 20.58 -17.19 7.13
N THR A 2 20.78 -15.94 6.88
CA THR A 2 19.77 -14.96 7.23
C THR A 2 18.97 -14.58 5.99
N ILE A 3 17.68 -14.73 6.09
CA ILE A 3 16.79 -14.32 5.03
C ILE A 3 16.21 -12.97 5.42
N GLU A 4 16.57 -11.98 4.66
CA GLU A 4 16.04 -10.66 4.91
C GLU A 4 14.68 -10.55 4.27
N THR A 5 13.71 -10.26 5.09
CA THR A 5 12.36 -10.02 4.60
C THR A 5 12.17 -8.51 4.46
N MET A 6 11.86 -8.08 3.26
CA MET A 6 11.62 -6.67 3.04
C MET A 6 10.31 -6.28 3.67
N VAL A 7 10.33 -5.14 4.31
CA VAL A 7 9.15 -4.59 4.96
C VAL A 7 8.35 -3.83 3.93
N ARG A 8 7.03 -4.03 3.94
CA ARG A 8 6.16 -3.28 3.06
C ARG A 8 5.69 -2.02 3.75
N GLU A 9 5.58 -0.97 2.97
CA GLU A 9 5.01 0.28 3.45
C GLU A 9 4.02 0.74 2.41
N PHE A 10 2.86 1.20 2.88
CA PHE A 10 1.82 1.68 2.00
C PHE A 10 1.63 3.17 2.25
N ARG A 11 1.36 3.90 1.19
CA ARG A 11 1.13 5.33 1.28
C ARG A 11 -0.10 5.71 0.50
N TYR A 12 -0.85 6.63 1.04
CA TYR A 12 -2.03 7.18 0.40
C TYR A 12 -1.90 8.69 0.49
N ASP A 13 -1.64 9.33 -0.68
CA ASP A 13 -1.29 10.74 -0.70
C ASP A 13 -0.10 10.98 0.22
N GLU A 14 -0.28 11.78 1.25
CA GLU A 14 0.79 12.04 2.20
C GLU A 14 0.64 11.21 3.47
N ILE A 15 -0.31 10.30 3.49
CA ILE A 15 -0.56 9.49 4.67
C ILE A 15 0.27 8.22 4.57
N ARG A 16 0.99 7.94 5.64
CA ARG A 16 1.77 6.72 5.72
C ARG A 16 0.93 5.64 6.38
N LEU A 17 0.77 4.53 5.69
CA LEU A 17 -0.06 3.44 6.17
C LEU A 17 0.85 2.26 6.49
N PRO A 18 0.98 1.89 7.75
CA PRO A 18 1.81 0.73 8.10
C PRO A 18 1.17 -0.54 7.58
N ASP A 19 2.02 -1.52 7.28
CA ASP A 19 1.56 -2.82 6.81
C ASP A 19 0.77 -3.50 7.93
N PRO A 20 -0.51 -3.77 7.72
CA PRO A 20 -1.29 -4.39 8.78
C PRO A 20 -0.89 -5.85 9.02
N ASN A 21 -0.46 -6.54 7.97
CA ASN A 21 -0.09 -7.92 8.10
C ASN A 21 0.69 -8.32 6.85
N PRO A 22 1.96 -8.68 6.99
CA PRO A 22 2.76 -9.01 5.82
C PRO A 22 2.29 -10.26 5.09
N ARG A 23 1.41 -11.04 5.69
CA ARG A 23 0.88 -12.22 5.02
C ARG A 23 -0.29 -11.89 4.10
N LEU A 24 -0.86 -10.70 4.22
CA LEU A 24 -1.95 -10.30 3.37
C LEU A 24 -1.44 -9.96 1.97
N SER A 25 -2.23 -10.30 0.97
CA SER A 25 -1.93 -9.83 -0.37
C SER A 25 -2.19 -8.33 -0.43
N VAL A 26 -1.71 -7.70 -1.50
CA VAL A 26 -1.93 -6.28 -1.67
C VAL A 26 -3.42 -5.97 -1.77
N ASP A 27 -4.17 -6.85 -2.45
CA ASP A 27 -5.61 -6.65 -2.54
C ASP A 27 -6.27 -6.72 -1.16
N GLU A 28 -5.81 -7.63 -0.32
CA GLU A 28 -6.37 -7.73 1.01
C GLU A 28 -6.01 -6.52 1.85
N VAL A 29 -4.80 -5.98 1.66
CA VAL A 29 -4.40 -4.78 2.36
C VAL A 29 -5.27 -3.61 1.92
N ARG A 30 -5.55 -3.52 0.62
CA ARG A 30 -6.44 -2.47 0.12
C ARG A 30 -7.80 -2.56 0.79
N THR A 31 -8.34 -3.77 0.88
CA THR A 31 -9.63 -3.95 1.50
C THR A 31 -9.60 -3.53 2.97
N ALA A 32 -8.52 -3.87 3.65
CA ALA A 32 -8.39 -3.50 5.06
C ALA A 32 -8.35 -2.00 5.24
N PHE A 33 -7.59 -1.31 4.39
CA PHE A 33 -7.49 0.13 4.52
C PHE A 33 -8.73 0.86 4.06
N SER A 34 -9.48 0.27 3.13
CA SER A 34 -10.67 0.94 2.62
C SER A 34 -11.75 1.06 3.69
N ALA A 35 -11.64 0.30 4.76
CA ALA A 35 -12.56 0.47 5.87
C ALA A 35 -12.36 1.81 6.57
N THR A 36 -11.12 2.28 6.62
CA THR A 36 -10.80 3.57 7.22
C THR A 36 -10.80 4.68 6.17
N TYR A 37 -10.28 4.37 5.00
CA TYR A 37 -10.17 5.34 3.91
C TYR A 37 -10.91 4.78 2.71
N PRO A 38 -12.20 5.06 2.59
CA PRO A 38 -12.98 4.44 1.50
C PRO A 38 -12.44 4.73 0.11
N GLU A 39 -11.75 5.84 -0.07
CA GLU A 39 -11.20 6.17 -1.38
C GLU A 39 -10.17 5.17 -1.84
N ILE A 40 -9.54 4.45 -0.90
CA ILE A 40 -8.51 3.50 -1.27
C ILE A 40 -9.09 2.34 -2.07
N ALA A 41 -10.37 2.05 -1.87
CA ALA A 41 -11.00 0.95 -2.60
C ALA A 41 -10.91 1.14 -4.11
N THR A 42 -10.94 2.38 -4.56
CA THR A 42 -10.88 2.68 -5.99
C THR A 42 -9.60 3.40 -6.40
N ALA A 43 -8.65 3.53 -5.46
CA ALA A 43 -7.41 4.21 -5.77
C ALA A 43 -6.55 3.36 -6.69
N ALA A 44 -5.76 4.04 -7.50
CA ALA A 44 -4.78 3.36 -8.32
C ALA A 44 -3.62 2.92 -7.43
N LEU A 45 -3.13 1.72 -7.67
CA LEU A 45 -2.00 1.20 -6.93
C LEU A 45 -0.78 1.20 -7.82
N THR A 46 0.28 1.83 -7.35
CA THR A 46 1.54 1.84 -8.06
C THR A 46 2.63 1.29 -7.16
N GLY A 47 3.70 0.84 -7.78
CA GLY A 47 4.78 0.20 -7.06
C GLY A 47 4.76 -1.29 -7.27
N PRO A 48 5.53 -2.02 -6.45
CA PRO A 48 6.32 -1.48 -5.34
C PRO A 48 7.59 -0.79 -5.79
N GLU A 49 8.00 0.16 -4.98
CA GLU A 49 9.26 0.84 -5.19
C GLU A 49 10.21 0.40 -4.09
N ALA A 50 11.37 -0.08 -4.47
CA ALA A 50 12.34 -0.54 -3.47
C ALA A 50 13.09 0.66 -2.92
N VAL A 51 12.98 0.88 -1.63
CA VAL A 51 13.68 1.96 -0.95
C VAL A 51 14.39 1.33 0.23
N GLY A 52 15.72 1.17 0.11
CA GLY A 52 16.45 0.47 1.13
C GLY A 52 15.97 -0.97 1.20
N ASN A 53 15.55 -1.38 2.39
CA ASN A 53 15.00 -2.72 2.57
C ASN A 53 13.48 -2.70 2.65
N LYS A 54 12.85 -1.67 2.07
CA LYS A 54 11.42 -1.53 2.10
C LYS A 54 10.86 -1.60 0.69
N LEU A 55 9.67 -2.14 0.59
CA LEU A 55 8.87 -2.10 -0.63
C LEU A 55 7.73 -1.12 -0.38
N VAL A 56 7.74 -0.03 -1.12
CA VAL A 56 6.77 1.03 -0.90
C VAL A 56 5.72 0.96 -1.99
N TYR A 57 4.47 0.85 -1.58
CA TYR A 57 3.33 0.87 -2.47
C TYR A 57 2.61 2.19 -2.29
N HIS A 58 2.10 2.72 -3.38
CA HIS A 58 1.40 4.00 -3.35
C HIS A 58 -0.02 3.81 -3.83
N PHE A 59 -0.96 4.24 -3.03
CA PHE A 59 -2.35 4.37 -3.45
C PHE A 59 -2.55 5.81 -3.88
N THR A 60 -2.91 5.99 -5.13
CA THR A 60 -3.13 7.32 -5.67
C THR A 60 -4.61 7.49 -5.92
N LYS A 61 -5.14 8.56 -5.42
CA LYS A 61 -6.55 8.84 -5.58
C LYS A 61 -6.89 8.91 -7.06
N ALA A 62 -7.91 8.16 -7.45
CA ALA A 62 -8.36 8.19 -8.82
C ALA A 62 -9.02 9.54 -9.09
N ILE A 63 -8.49 10.23 -10.07
CA ILE A 63 -9.08 11.50 -10.46
C ILE A 63 -10.17 11.19 -11.44
N GLY A 64 -11.39 11.44 -11.03
CA GLY A 64 -12.52 11.24 -11.91
C GLY A 64 -12.47 12.25 -13.02
N THR A 65 -12.45 11.75 -14.23
CA THR A 65 -12.57 12.65 -15.34
C THR A 65 -13.87 12.41 -15.97
N LYS A 66 -14.20 13.14 -16.25
CA LYS A 66 -15.32 12.95 -16.78
C LYS A 66 -15.32 13.19 -17.93
#